data_c1e192e41ef6722f388f84248163b432
#
_entry.id   c1e192e41ef6722f388f84248163b432
#
_cell.length_a   1.000
_cell.length_b   1.000
_cell.length_c   1.000
_cell.angle_alpha   90.00
_cell.angle_beta   90.00
_cell.angle_gamma   90.00
#
_symmetry.space_group_name_H-M   'P 1'
#
loop_
_entity.id
_entity.type
_entity.pdbx_description
1 polymer ?
#
loop_
_entity_poly.entity_id
_entity_poly.type
_entity_poly.pdbx_seq_one_letter_code
_entity_poly.pdbx_strand_id
1 'polypeptide(L)'
;MPTAPPQLNIELLPSFTPRPKATHVVFDFDGTLSWIRHGWPEMMQTVMGPRFPLQANETAEDIRAHLFNEMYRFNGQPTPLFMAEMARQISDRGGTADPNELLTAFITPLDEMANERHRQLRTGETPPDELIVHGGRALLEHLHTRGLKTLILSGNPHPQINQEAELLDLIRYCNGRVQGHVHAENFSKQTVLEEWMAEDGFTGEHLIMFGDGAAEIKATRNLGGLSIGVCSDEVVNGSGVVDQSKRDILLPAGADAIIADYRDPELLTQTVLGQ
;
A
#
# COMPACT_ATOMS: atom_id res chain seq x y z
N MET A 1 13.42 30.99 -10.85
CA MET A 1 13.53 29.99 -11.91
C MET A 1 12.80 28.76 -11.42
N PRO A 2 11.93 28.11 -12.19
CA PRO A 2 11.37 26.84 -11.77
C PRO A 2 12.54 25.86 -11.60
N THR A 3 12.67 25.28 -10.42
CA THR A 3 13.59 24.17 -10.16
C THR A 3 13.16 23.01 -11.04
N ALA A 4 14.11 22.34 -11.69
CA ALA A 4 13.80 21.11 -12.43
C ALA A 4 13.06 20.14 -11.49
N PRO A 5 12.05 19.41 -11.99
CA PRO A 5 11.36 18.41 -11.16
C PRO A 5 12.41 17.44 -10.59
N PRO A 6 12.26 17.03 -9.34
CA PRO A 6 13.18 16.07 -8.75
C PRO A 6 13.21 14.80 -9.60
N GLN A 7 14.39 14.25 -9.87
CA GLN A 7 14.56 12.98 -10.58
C GLN A 7 14.10 11.84 -9.69
N LEU A 8 13.67 10.73 -10.31
CA LEU A 8 13.37 9.50 -9.58
C LEU A 8 14.64 9.02 -8.88
N ASN A 9 14.55 8.84 -7.57
CA ASN A 9 15.58 8.21 -6.77
C ASN A 9 15.12 6.79 -6.43
N ILE A 10 15.86 5.78 -6.90
CA ILE A 10 15.64 4.38 -6.57
C ILE A 10 16.74 3.95 -5.62
N GLU A 11 16.39 3.72 -4.35
CA GLU A 11 17.32 3.15 -3.39
C GLU A 11 17.38 1.63 -3.61
N LEU A 12 18.47 1.14 -4.22
CA LEU A 12 18.71 -0.28 -4.42
C LEU A 12 19.35 -0.88 -3.17
N LEU A 13 18.79 -1.96 -2.65
CA LEU A 13 19.29 -2.65 -1.46
C LEU A 13 20.21 -3.82 -1.86
N PRO A 14 21.02 -4.35 -0.94
CA PRO A 14 21.97 -5.43 -1.25
C PRO A 14 21.34 -6.71 -1.80
N SER A 15 20.06 -6.94 -1.54
CA SER A 15 19.29 -8.09 -2.06
C SER A 15 18.77 -7.86 -3.48
N PHE A 16 18.82 -6.63 -3.98
CA PHE A 16 18.28 -6.30 -5.30
C PHE A 16 18.91 -7.12 -6.41
N THR A 17 18.08 -7.77 -7.19
CA THR A 17 18.49 -8.47 -8.40
C THR A 17 17.43 -8.26 -9.46
N PRO A 18 17.75 -7.66 -10.61
CA PRO A 18 16.77 -7.42 -11.67
C PRO A 18 16.05 -8.70 -12.12
N ARG A 19 14.87 -8.54 -12.68
CA ARG A 19 14.01 -9.63 -13.16
C ARG A 19 13.80 -9.54 -14.67
N PRO A 20 14.80 -9.89 -15.50
CA PRO A 20 14.66 -9.81 -16.98
C PRO A 20 13.60 -10.76 -17.55
N LYS A 21 13.19 -11.76 -16.78
CA LYS A 21 12.12 -12.69 -17.13
C LYS A 21 10.76 -12.33 -16.55
N ALA A 22 10.62 -11.16 -15.92
CA ALA A 22 9.35 -10.75 -15.31
C ALA A 22 8.23 -10.73 -16.36
N THR A 23 7.10 -11.28 -15.97
CA THR A 23 5.87 -11.32 -16.76
C THR A 23 4.67 -10.76 -16.01
N HIS A 24 4.75 -10.78 -14.68
CA HIS A 24 3.68 -10.36 -13.77
C HIS A 24 4.18 -9.27 -12.84
N VAL A 25 3.48 -8.14 -12.84
CA VAL A 25 3.73 -7.01 -11.96
C VAL A 25 2.49 -6.78 -11.11
N VAL A 26 2.61 -7.03 -9.83
CA VAL A 26 1.51 -6.89 -8.87
C VAL A 26 1.69 -5.60 -8.10
N PHE A 27 0.60 -4.90 -7.89
CA PHE A 27 0.57 -3.68 -7.10
C PHE A 27 -0.35 -3.88 -5.89
N ASP A 28 0.08 -3.45 -4.72
CA ASP A 28 -0.85 -3.09 -3.69
C ASP A 28 -1.68 -1.87 -4.13
N PHE A 29 -2.71 -1.50 -3.38
CA PHE A 29 -3.63 -0.46 -3.83
C PHE A 29 -3.46 0.84 -3.06
N ASP A 30 -3.89 0.90 -1.80
CA ASP A 30 -3.82 2.13 -1.00
C ASP A 30 -2.36 2.47 -0.65
N GLY A 31 -1.97 3.73 -0.81
CA GLY A 31 -0.60 4.19 -0.58
C GLY A 31 0.40 3.72 -1.66
N THR A 32 0.01 2.80 -2.52
CA THR A 32 0.81 2.26 -3.62
C THR A 32 0.33 2.76 -4.98
N LEU A 33 -0.92 2.52 -5.38
CA LEU A 33 -1.53 3.08 -6.60
C LEU A 33 -2.56 4.14 -6.28
N SER A 34 -3.42 3.88 -5.30
CA SER A 34 -4.50 4.77 -4.90
C SER A 34 -4.05 5.73 -3.81
N TRP A 35 -4.46 6.98 -3.94
CA TRP A 35 -4.32 8.01 -2.94
C TRP A 35 -5.68 8.45 -2.37
N ILE A 36 -6.73 7.64 -2.61
CA ILE A 36 -8.09 7.90 -2.14
C ILE A 36 -8.17 7.98 -0.61
N ARG A 37 -7.37 7.19 0.11
CA ARG A 37 -7.38 7.15 1.58
C ARG A 37 -6.22 7.90 2.23
N HIS A 38 -5.47 8.75 1.50
CA HIS A 38 -4.40 9.52 2.11
C HIS A 38 -4.91 10.33 3.31
N GLY A 39 -4.08 10.47 4.33
CA GLY A 39 -4.45 11.07 5.62
C GLY A 39 -5.08 10.08 6.61
N TRP A 40 -5.21 8.79 6.25
CA TRP A 40 -5.69 7.76 7.17
C TRP A 40 -4.82 7.58 8.43
N PRO A 41 -3.48 7.78 8.42
CA PRO A 41 -2.67 7.63 9.63
C PRO A 41 -3.02 8.67 10.69
N GLU A 42 -3.21 9.92 10.34
CA GLU A 42 -3.61 10.99 11.25
C GLU A 42 -5.03 10.76 11.80
N MET A 43 -5.93 10.26 10.96
CA MET A 43 -7.29 9.88 11.39
C MET A 43 -7.22 8.74 12.42
N MET A 44 -6.40 7.72 12.17
CA MET A 44 -6.18 6.61 13.10
C MET A 44 -5.64 7.12 14.44
N GLN A 45 -4.67 8.04 14.42
CA GLN A 45 -4.13 8.68 15.63
C GLN A 45 -5.22 9.39 16.42
N THR A 46 -6.08 10.12 15.73
CA THR A 46 -7.19 10.86 16.36
C THR A 46 -8.18 9.91 17.03
N VAL A 47 -8.46 8.76 16.41
CA VAL A 47 -9.39 7.76 16.94
C VAL A 47 -8.77 6.93 18.05
N MET A 48 -7.54 6.43 17.87
CA MET A 48 -6.92 5.45 18.77
C MET A 48 -6.16 6.10 19.94
N GLY A 49 -5.47 7.22 19.71
CA GLY A 49 -4.63 7.86 20.72
C GLY A 49 -5.32 8.05 22.08
N PRO A 50 -6.54 8.63 22.13
CA PRO A 50 -7.26 8.82 23.39
C PRO A 50 -7.69 7.54 24.11
N ARG A 51 -7.66 6.40 23.43
CA ARG A 51 -8.08 5.09 23.94
C ARG A 51 -6.95 4.29 24.58
N PHE A 52 -5.70 4.69 24.31
CA PHE A 52 -4.53 4.02 24.88
C PHE A 52 -4.22 4.57 26.26
N PRO A 53 -4.28 3.74 27.33
CA PRO A 53 -3.88 4.15 28.66
C PRO A 53 -2.39 4.50 28.71
N LEU A 54 -2.06 5.68 29.21
CA LEU A 54 -0.67 6.08 29.47
C LEU A 54 -0.08 5.22 30.59
N GLN A 55 1.12 4.71 30.38
CA GLN A 55 1.91 4.03 31.40
C GLN A 55 2.77 5.02 32.17
N ALA A 56 3.37 4.57 33.29
CA ALA A 56 4.24 5.44 34.09
C ALA A 56 5.42 5.94 33.23
N ASN A 57 5.64 7.26 33.22
CA ASN A 57 6.66 7.97 32.44
C ASN A 57 6.43 8.01 30.94
N GLU A 58 5.27 7.63 30.44
CA GLU A 58 4.89 7.69 29.03
C GLU A 58 4.13 8.99 28.74
N THR A 59 4.37 9.56 27.58
CA THR A 59 3.71 10.78 27.08
C THR A 59 2.70 10.44 25.98
N ALA A 60 1.84 11.39 25.64
CA ALA A 60 0.95 11.25 24.48
C ALA A 60 1.74 11.11 23.16
N GLU A 61 2.95 11.70 23.07
CA GLU A 61 3.82 11.57 21.90
C GLU A 61 4.41 10.15 21.80
N ASP A 62 4.71 9.51 22.92
CA ASP A 62 5.15 8.11 22.93
C ASP A 62 4.03 7.18 22.43
N ILE A 63 2.78 7.42 22.84
CA ILE A 63 1.61 6.70 22.29
C ILE A 63 1.46 6.97 20.80
N ARG A 64 1.62 8.21 20.37
CA ARG A 64 1.55 8.58 18.95
C ARG A 64 2.59 7.80 18.13
N ALA A 65 3.84 7.81 18.56
CA ALA A 65 4.93 7.09 17.91
C ALA A 65 4.68 5.57 17.88
N HIS A 66 4.19 5.00 19.01
CA HIS A 66 3.80 3.60 19.08
C HIS A 66 2.70 3.24 18.08
N LEU A 67 1.63 4.03 18.02
CA LEU A 67 0.53 3.81 17.10
C LEU A 67 0.97 3.91 15.62
N PHE A 68 1.83 4.86 15.26
CA PHE A 68 2.38 4.93 13.91
C PHE A 68 3.16 3.66 13.54
N ASN A 69 4.01 3.16 14.44
CA ASN A 69 4.74 1.92 14.21
C ASN A 69 3.80 0.72 14.02
N GLU A 70 2.75 0.62 14.83
CA GLU A 70 1.76 -0.45 14.71
C GLU A 70 0.94 -0.35 13.41
N MET A 71 0.52 0.85 13.02
CA MET A 71 -0.18 1.08 11.76
C MET A 71 0.62 0.58 10.57
N TYR A 72 1.87 0.99 10.46
CA TYR A 72 2.73 0.56 9.35
C TYR A 72 3.09 -0.93 9.43
N ARG A 73 3.21 -1.50 10.64
CA ARG A 73 3.42 -2.96 10.81
C ARG A 73 2.26 -3.79 10.28
N PHE A 74 1.03 -3.28 10.39
CA PHE A 74 -0.20 -3.94 9.89
C PHE A 74 -0.60 -3.49 8.49
N ASN A 75 0.08 -2.52 7.90
CA ASN A 75 -0.24 -2.06 6.56
C ASN A 75 -0.21 -3.23 5.55
N GLY A 76 -1.19 -3.26 4.65
CA GLY A 76 -1.39 -4.36 3.72
C GLY A 76 -2.19 -5.55 4.27
N GLN A 77 -2.58 -5.53 5.56
CA GLN A 77 -3.46 -6.53 6.17
C GLN A 77 -4.89 -6.00 6.32
N PRO A 78 -5.90 -6.88 6.45
CA PRO A 78 -7.28 -6.48 6.72
C PRO A 78 -7.42 -5.71 8.04
N THR A 79 -8.08 -4.55 8.01
CA THR A 79 -8.26 -3.66 9.17
C THR A 79 -8.85 -4.35 10.41
N PRO A 80 -9.81 -5.30 10.33
CA PRO A 80 -10.29 -6.01 11.52
C PRO A 80 -9.21 -6.71 12.33
N LEU A 81 -8.15 -7.25 11.67
CA LEU A 81 -7.03 -7.89 12.35
C LEU A 81 -6.21 -6.87 13.14
N PHE A 82 -6.01 -5.68 12.56
CA PHE A 82 -5.34 -4.58 13.24
C PHE A 82 -6.15 -4.11 14.47
N MET A 83 -7.49 -3.96 14.35
CA MET A 83 -8.33 -3.55 15.48
C MET A 83 -8.35 -4.58 16.60
N ALA A 84 -8.30 -5.87 16.30
CA ALA A 84 -8.17 -6.91 17.30
C ALA A 84 -6.86 -6.79 18.10
N GLU A 85 -5.75 -6.50 17.41
CA GLU A 85 -4.46 -6.26 18.08
C GLU A 85 -4.47 -4.99 18.92
N MET A 86 -5.06 -3.90 18.42
CA MET A 86 -5.18 -2.65 19.20
C MET A 86 -6.00 -2.85 20.48
N ALA A 87 -7.12 -3.56 20.41
CA ALA A 87 -7.94 -3.89 21.57
C ALA A 87 -7.15 -4.72 22.60
N ARG A 88 -6.36 -5.70 22.14
CA ARG A 88 -5.47 -6.51 22.97
C ARG A 88 -4.44 -5.59 23.69
N GLN A 89 -3.77 -4.72 22.96
CA GLN A 89 -2.75 -3.81 23.52
C GLN A 89 -3.35 -2.81 24.51
N ILE A 90 -4.55 -2.27 24.25
CA ILE A 90 -5.27 -1.42 25.20
C ILE A 90 -5.56 -2.21 26.49
N SER A 91 -5.99 -3.47 26.38
CA SER A 91 -6.27 -4.33 27.53
C SER A 91 -5.01 -4.66 28.33
N ASP A 92 -3.89 -4.94 27.67
CA ASP A 92 -2.59 -5.17 28.32
C ASP A 92 -2.10 -3.95 29.11
N ARG A 93 -2.53 -2.76 28.74
CA ARG A 93 -2.25 -1.48 29.42
C ARG A 93 -3.26 -1.15 30.52
N GLY A 94 -4.20 -2.05 30.84
CA GLY A 94 -5.22 -1.90 31.88
C GLY A 94 -6.45 -1.10 31.43
N GLY A 95 -6.62 -0.87 30.13
CA GLY A 95 -7.83 -0.29 29.54
C GLY A 95 -8.85 -1.36 29.15
N THR A 96 -9.92 -0.92 28.51
CA THR A 96 -10.96 -1.81 27.95
C THR A 96 -11.30 -1.30 26.55
N ALA A 97 -11.30 -2.20 25.57
CA ALA A 97 -11.71 -1.88 24.22
C ALA A 97 -12.35 -3.10 23.55
N ASP A 98 -13.42 -2.87 22.79
CA ASP A 98 -14.02 -3.86 21.90
C ASP A 98 -13.47 -3.64 20.50
N PRO A 99 -12.91 -4.68 19.82
CA PRO A 99 -12.37 -4.55 18.47
C PRO A 99 -13.38 -4.01 17.44
N ASN A 100 -14.67 -4.37 17.57
CA ASN A 100 -15.70 -3.91 16.64
C ASN A 100 -16.06 -2.44 16.87
N GLU A 101 -16.04 -1.97 18.13
CA GLU A 101 -16.20 -0.54 18.43
C GLU A 101 -15.02 0.27 17.90
N LEU A 102 -13.79 -0.22 18.04
CA LEU A 102 -12.60 0.40 17.47
C LEU A 102 -12.69 0.46 15.95
N LEU A 103 -13.06 -0.66 15.31
CA LEU A 103 -13.25 -0.75 13.87
C LEU A 103 -14.28 0.27 13.38
N THR A 104 -15.45 0.33 14.01
CA THR A 104 -16.51 1.26 13.65
C THR A 104 -16.05 2.71 13.81
N ALA A 105 -15.38 3.03 14.93
CA ALA A 105 -14.90 4.38 15.20
C ALA A 105 -13.85 4.86 14.17
N PHE A 106 -13.09 3.95 13.58
CA PHE A 106 -12.11 4.28 12.53
C PHE A 106 -12.71 4.27 11.14
N ILE A 107 -13.48 3.22 10.81
CA ILE A 107 -14.01 3.04 9.44
C ILE A 107 -15.03 4.12 9.09
N THR A 108 -15.87 4.57 10.05
CA THR A 108 -16.90 5.57 9.76
C THR A 108 -16.32 6.87 9.17
N PRO A 109 -15.39 7.58 9.82
CA PRO A 109 -14.81 8.79 9.25
C PRO A 109 -13.94 8.51 8.01
N LEU A 110 -13.31 7.33 7.91
CA LEU A 110 -12.54 6.93 6.74
C LEU A 110 -13.44 6.76 5.52
N ASP A 111 -14.59 6.11 5.69
CA ASP A 111 -15.59 5.93 4.63
C ASP A 111 -16.23 7.25 4.22
N GLU A 112 -16.50 8.14 5.17
CA GLU A 112 -17.00 9.49 4.87
C GLU A 112 -16.01 10.25 3.97
N MET A 113 -14.72 10.22 4.30
CA MET A 113 -13.66 10.82 3.50
C MET A 113 -13.55 10.17 2.12
N ALA A 114 -13.52 8.84 2.05
CA ALA A 114 -13.44 8.12 0.78
C ALA A 114 -14.68 8.36 -0.10
N ASN A 115 -15.89 8.36 0.48
CA ASN A 115 -17.14 8.62 -0.24
C ASN A 115 -17.19 10.03 -0.83
N GLU A 116 -16.66 11.03 -0.13
CA GLU A 116 -16.54 12.39 -0.69
C GLU A 116 -15.59 12.42 -1.89
N ARG A 117 -14.43 11.75 -1.81
CA ARG A 117 -13.50 11.62 -2.94
C ARG A 117 -14.11 10.84 -4.10
N HIS A 118 -14.86 9.78 -3.82
CA HIS A 118 -15.64 9.06 -4.85
C HIS A 118 -16.67 9.96 -5.53
N ARG A 119 -17.37 10.83 -4.77
CA ARG A 119 -18.29 11.81 -5.34
C ARG A 119 -17.58 12.76 -6.29
N GLN A 120 -16.43 13.33 -5.84
CA GLN A 120 -15.63 14.25 -6.62
C GLN A 120 -15.13 13.62 -7.93
N LEU A 121 -14.66 12.35 -7.87
CA LEU A 121 -14.28 11.60 -9.07
C LEU A 121 -15.45 11.41 -10.03
N ARG A 122 -16.63 10.99 -9.53
CA ARG A 122 -17.83 10.76 -10.36
C ARG A 122 -18.36 12.04 -11.00
N THR A 123 -18.22 13.17 -10.35
CA THR A 123 -18.69 14.48 -10.87
C THR A 123 -17.64 15.18 -11.75
N GLY A 124 -16.40 14.65 -11.82
CA GLY A 124 -15.31 15.29 -12.51
C GLY A 124 -14.75 16.52 -11.80
N GLU A 125 -15.13 16.73 -10.53
CA GLU A 125 -14.58 17.81 -9.68
C GLU A 125 -13.09 17.60 -9.39
N THR A 126 -12.70 16.34 -9.20
CA THR A 126 -11.30 15.93 -9.04
C THR A 126 -10.92 14.98 -10.17
N PRO A 127 -9.88 15.28 -10.96
CA PRO A 127 -9.35 14.36 -11.95
C PRO A 127 -8.80 13.07 -11.29
N PRO A 128 -8.99 11.87 -11.88
CA PRO A 128 -8.48 10.62 -11.30
C PRO A 128 -7.01 10.63 -10.95
N ASP A 129 -6.17 11.31 -11.73
CA ASP A 129 -4.72 11.35 -11.52
C ASP A 129 -4.29 12.10 -10.24
N GLU A 130 -5.14 12.96 -9.70
CA GLU A 130 -4.89 13.61 -8.40
C GLU A 130 -5.05 12.65 -7.22
N LEU A 131 -5.81 11.56 -7.40
CA LEU A 131 -6.02 10.51 -6.41
C LEU A 131 -5.32 9.18 -6.76
N ILE A 132 -4.36 9.23 -7.67
CA ILE A 132 -3.39 8.17 -7.95
C ILE A 132 -2.02 8.61 -7.41
N VAL A 133 -1.26 7.69 -6.81
CA VAL A 133 0.13 7.96 -6.43
C VAL A 133 0.90 8.42 -7.67
N HIS A 134 1.62 9.52 -7.54
CA HIS A 134 2.22 10.24 -8.66
C HIS A 134 2.99 9.34 -9.63
N GLY A 135 2.65 9.42 -10.90
CA GLY A 135 3.23 8.61 -11.98
C GLY A 135 2.66 7.18 -12.09
N GLY A 136 1.79 6.74 -11.17
CA GLY A 136 1.25 5.38 -11.14
C GLY A 136 0.53 4.97 -12.41
N ARG A 137 -0.34 5.82 -12.96
CA ARG A 137 -1.00 5.57 -14.25
C ARG A 137 0.01 5.42 -15.39
N ALA A 138 1.00 6.32 -15.45
CA ALA A 138 2.01 6.30 -16.50
C ALA A 138 2.86 5.02 -16.42
N LEU A 139 3.17 4.53 -15.21
CA LEU A 139 3.83 3.24 -15.03
C LEU A 139 2.96 2.08 -15.52
N LEU A 140 1.68 2.04 -15.13
CA LEU A 140 0.77 0.97 -15.57
C LEU A 140 0.65 0.94 -17.09
N GLU A 141 0.49 2.09 -17.73
CA GLU A 141 0.45 2.21 -19.20
C GLU A 141 1.77 1.74 -19.84
N HIS A 142 2.91 2.15 -19.29
CA HIS A 142 4.22 1.74 -19.76
C HIS A 142 4.43 0.22 -19.67
N LEU A 143 4.09 -0.40 -18.54
CA LEU A 143 4.16 -1.85 -18.35
C LEU A 143 3.22 -2.60 -19.31
N HIS A 144 1.99 -2.10 -19.46
CA HIS A 144 1.00 -2.68 -20.35
C HIS A 144 1.47 -2.66 -21.81
N THR A 145 2.04 -1.54 -22.31
CA THR A 145 2.58 -1.44 -23.67
C THR A 145 3.78 -2.37 -23.90
N ARG A 146 4.49 -2.76 -22.85
CA ARG A 146 5.58 -3.75 -22.89
C ARG A 146 5.08 -5.20 -22.78
N GLY A 147 3.78 -5.41 -22.67
CA GLY A 147 3.15 -6.74 -22.62
C GLY A 147 3.28 -7.43 -21.26
N LEU A 148 3.63 -6.68 -20.19
CA LEU A 148 3.62 -7.21 -18.83
C LEU A 148 2.19 -7.27 -18.30
N LYS A 149 1.84 -8.36 -17.62
CA LYS A 149 0.57 -8.49 -16.91
C LYS A 149 0.62 -7.71 -15.61
N THR A 150 -0.22 -6.68 -15.50
CA THR A 150 -0.37 -5.89 -14.27
C THR A 150 -1.61 -6.33 -13.51
N LEU A 151 -1.52 -6.43 -12.18
CA LEU A 151 -2.55 -6.93 -11.30
C LEU A 151 -2.60 -6.08 -10.03
N ILE A 152 -3.76 -5.98 -9.40
CA ILE A 152 -3.94 -5.29 -8.11
C ILE A 152 -4.32 -6.31 -7.03
N LEU A 153 -3.65 -6.23 -5.87
CA LEU A 153 -3.90 -7.10 -4.71
C LEU A 153 -3.92 -6.28 -3.43
N SER A 154 -5.10 -6.09 -2.84
CA SER A 154 -5.33 -5.23 -1.68
C SER A 154 -5.81 -5.98 -0.45
N GLY A 155 -5.49 -5.47 0.73
CA GLY A 155 -6.04 -5.91 2.02
C GLY A 155 -7.45 -5.40 2.30
N ASN A 156 -8.04 -4.58 1.43
CA ASN A 156 -9.40 -4.05 1.57
C ASN A 156 -10.48 -4.98 0.95
N PRO A 157 -11.76 -4.75 1.26
CA PRO A 157 -12.86 -5.54 0.69
C PRO A 157 -12.87 -5.55 -0.84
N HIS A 158 -13.01 -6.73 -1.44
CA HIS A 158 -12.97 -6.92 -2.89
C HIS A 158 -13.94 -6.00 -3.68
N PRO A 159 -15.23 -5.83 -3.30
CA PRO A 159 -16.14 -4.94 -4.03
C PRO A 159 -15.68 -3.48 -4.01
N GLN A 160 -15.09 -3.05 -2.90
CA GLN A 160 -14.61 -1.68 -2.72
C GLN A 160 -13.42 -1.38 -3.63
N ILE A 161 -12.43 -2.29 -3.66
CA ILE A 161 -11.24 -2.11 -4.50
C ILE A 161 -11.58 -2.12 -5.98
N ASN A 162 -12.52 -2.97 -6.41
CA ASN A 162 -12.98 -2.97 -7.80
C ASN A 162 -13.64 -1.64 -8.16
N GLN A 163 -14.55 -1.14 -7.32
CA GLN A 163 -15.20 0.16 -7.53
C GLN A 163 -14.18 1.31 -7.63
N GLU A 164 -13.19 1.33 -6.77
CA GLU A 164 -12.17 2.39 -6.73
C GLU A 164 -11.20 2.30 -7.90
N ALA A 165 -10.76 1.10 -8.27
CA ALA A 165 -9.94 0.88 -9.46
C ALA A 165 -10.67 1.30 -10.74
N GLU A 166 -12.02 1.14 -10.79
CA GLU A 166 -12.86 1.64 -11.89
C GLU A 166 -12.95 3.17 -11.87
N LEU A 167 -13.22 3.79 -10.71
CA LEU A 167 -13.29 5.25 -10.57
C LEU A 167 -11.96 5.93 -10.94
N LEU A 168 -10.85 5.30 -10.64
CA LEU A 168 -9.51 5.77 -11.00
C LEU A 168 -9.11 5.37 -12.43
N ASP A 169 -9.99 4.69 -13.20
CA ASP A 169 -9.71 4.21 -14.56
C ASP A 169 -8.40 3.38 -14.65
N LEU A 170 -8.20 2.48 -13.67
CA LEU A 170 -7.03 1.60 -13.59
C LEU A 170 -7.33 0.18 -14.09
N ILE A 171 -8.60 -0.27 -14.08
CA ILE A 171 -8.99 -1.64 -14.44
C ILE A 171 -8.50 -2.05 -15.83
N ARG A 172 -8.49 -1.13 -16.79
CA ARG A 172 -8.06 -1.39 -18.17
C ARG A 172 -6.62 -1.88 -18.28
N TYR A 173 -5.78 -1.61 -17.28
CA TYR A 173 -4.40 -2.08 -17.24
C TYR A 173 -4.24 -3.40 -16.49
N CYS A 174 -5.22 -3.83 -15.69
CA CYS A 174 -5.06 -4.88 -14.68
C CYS A 174 -5.34 -6.30 -15.18
N ASN A 175 -5.40 -6.54 -16.51
CA ASN A 175 -5.63 -7.86 -17.10
C ASN A 175 -6.79 -8.65 -16.47
N GLY A 176 -7.82 -7.93 -15.95
CA GLY A 176 -9.00 -8.49 -15.30
C GLY A 176 -8.77 -8.98 -13.87
N ARG A 177 -7.61 -8.74 -13.26
CA ARG A 177 -7.30 -9.14 -11.89
C ARG A 177 -7.12 -7.94 -10.96
N VAL A 178 -8.21 -7.58 -10.29
CA VAL A 178 -8.24 -6.67 -9.14
C VAL A 178 -8.81 -7.45 -7.97
N GLN A 179 -8.01 -7.76 -6.97
CA GLN A 179 -8.39 -8.64 -5.86
C GLN A 179 -8.26 -7.93 -4.51
N GLY A 180 -9.33 -7.96 -3.75
CA GLY A 180 -9.38 -7.65 -2.32
C GLY A 180 -9.83 -8.86 -1.52
N HIS A 181 -9.95 -8.75 -0.19
CA HIS A 181 -10.48 -9.85 0.61
C HIS A 181 -12.01 -10.01 0.44
N VAL A 182 -12.47 -11.25 0.48
CA VAL A 182 -13.90 -11.61 0.63
C VAL A 182 -14.22 -11.81 2.12
N HIS A 183 -13.33 -12.52 2.82
CA HIS A 183 -13.38 -12.75 4.26
C HIS A 183 -12.04 -12.38 4.86
N ALA A 184 -12.02 -11.33 5.69
CA ALA A 184 -10.79 -10.76 6.24
C ALA A 184 -9.98 -11.77 7.07
N GLU A 185 -10.66 -12.63 7.83
CA GLU A 185 -10.06 -13.64 8.71
C GLU A 185 -9.27 -14.73 7.97
N ASN A 186 -9.60 -14.96 6.71
CA ASN A 186 -8.96 -16.00 5.88
C ASN A 186 -8.07 -15.40 4.78
N PHE A 187 -7.93 -14.09 4.74
CA PHE A 187 -7.19 -13.41 3.68
C PHE A 187 -5.69 -13.40 3.96
N SER A 188 -4.92 -13.78 2.94
CA SER A 188 -3.47 -13.64 2.91
C SER A 188 -3.04 -13.26 1.50
N LYS A 189 -2.31 -12.15 1.36
CA LYS A 189 -1.73 -11.76 0.06
C LYS A 189 -0.80 -12.85 -0.48
N GLN A 190 -0.08 -13.55 0.38
CA GLN A 190 0.78 -14.68 -0.03
C GLN A 190 -0.04 -15.80 -0.67
N THR A 191 -1.14 -16.23 -0.04
CA THR A 191 -2.00 -17.28 -0.58
C THR A 191 -2.58 -16.91 -1.94
N VAL A 192 -3.04 -15.65 -2.11
CA VAL A 192 -3.56 -15.19 -3.41
C VAL A 192 -2.47 -15.19 -4.48
N LEU A 193 -1.25 -14.77 -4.13
CA LEU A 193 -0.11 -14.82 -5.06
C LEU A 193 0.24 -16.27 -5.44
N GLU A 194 0.24 -17.21 -4.48
CA GLU A 194 0.45 -18.65 -4.73
C GLU A 194 -0.61 -19.22 -5.68
N GLU A 195 -1.88 -18.86 -5.50
CA GLU A 195 -2.98 -19.25 -6.39
C GLU A 195 -2.76 -18.71 -7.80
N TRP A 196 -2.42 -17.42 -7.96
CA TRP A 196 -2.15 -16.81 -9.26
C TRP A 196 -0.92 -17.42 -9.95
N MET A 197 0.14 -17.72 -9.17
CA MET A 197 1.33 -18.41 -9.69
C MET A 197 0.98 -19.80 -10.22
N ALA A 198 0.14 -20.54 -9.52
CA ALA A 198 -0.32 -21.87 -9.95
C ALA A 198 -1.22 -21.80 -11.19
N GLU A 199 -2.17 -20.85 -11.22
CA GLU A 199 -3.12 -20.67 -12.33
C GLU A 199 -2.43 -20.26 -13.64
N ASP A 200 -1.51 -19.30 -13.57
CA ASP A 200 -0.84 -18.73 -14.74
C ASP A 200 0.49 -19.43 -15.06
N GLY A 201 0.94 -20.36 -14.21
CA GLY A 201 2.15 -21.15 -14.43
C GLY A 201 3.45 -20.34 -14.36
N PHE A 202 3.52 -19.33 -13.49
CA PHE A 202 4.74 -18.53 -13.29
C PHE A 202 5.37 -18.77 -11.93
N THR A 203 6.63 -18.35 -11.75
CA THR A 203 7.41 -18.52 -10.52
C THR A 203 7.91 -17.16 -10.02
N GLY A 204 8.57 -17.13 -8.87
CA GLY A 204 9.10 -15.90 -8.29
C GLY A 204 10.05 -15.10 -9.22
N GLU A 205 10.79 -15.77 -10.11
CA GLU A 205 11.65 -15.08 -11.09
C GLU A 205 10.85 -14.24 -12.11
N HIS A 206 9.54 -14.48 -12.23
CA HIS A 206 8.63 -13.76 -13.11
C HIS A 206 7.80 -12.69 -12.38
N LEU A 207 7.91 -12.60 -11.04
CA LEU A 207 7.10 -11.75 -10.19
C LEU A 207 7.85 -10.49 -9.75
N ILE A 208 7.24 -9.34 -9.97
CA ILE A 208 7.59 -8.06 -9.35
C ILE A 208 6.38 -7.58 -8.54
N MET A 209 6.59 -7.11 -7.31
CA MET A 209 5.57 -6.53 -6.45
C MET A 209 5.95 -5.13 -6.04
N PHE A 210 5.02 -4.21 -6.19
CA PHE A 210 5.07 -2.86 -5.61
C PHE A 210 4.09 -2.78 -4.45
N GLY A 211 4.55 -2.29 -3.29
CA GLY A 211 3.69 -2.16 -2.12
C GLY A 211 4.28 -1.27 -1.04
N ASP A 212 3.42 -0.69 -0.22
CA ASP A 212 3.78 0.15 0.92
C ASP A 212 3.58 -0.53 2.29
N GLY A 213 3.21 -1.81 2.31
CA GLY A 213 3.01 -2.61 3.50
C GLY A 213 3.99 -3.77 3.64
N ALA A 214 4.27 -4.14 4.89
CA ALA A 214 5.17 -5.27 5.20
C ALA A 214 4.60 -6.63 4.76
N ALA A 215 3.28 -6.75 4.61
CA ALA A 215 2.60 -8.00 4.28
C ALA A 215 2.97 -8.48 2.86
N GLU A 216 2.80 -7.62 1.86
CA GLU A 216 3.12 -7.94 0.46
C GLU A 216 4.62 -8.07 0.22
N ILE A 217 5.45 -7.25 0.88
CA ILE A 217 6.91 -7.37 0.78
C ILE A 217 7.38 -8.75 1.26
N LYS A 218 6.93 -9.19 2.44
CA LYS A 218 7.24 -10.52 2.98
C LYS A 218 6.71 -11.64 2.10
N ALA A 219 5.45 -11.52 1.64
CA ALA A 219 4.84 -12.51 0.75
C ALA A 219 5.67 -12.69 -0.53
N THR A 220 6.03 -11.58 -1.18
CA THR A 220 6.82 -11.59 -2.41
C THR A 220 8.19 -12.22 -2.20
N ARG A 221 8.87 -11.85 -1.11
CA ARG A 221 10.17 -12.44 -0.76
C ARG A 221 10.08 -13.94 -0.53
N ASN A 222 9.07 -14.41 0.21
CA ASN A 222 8.84 -15.84 0.46
C ASN A 222 8.65 -16.63 -0.84
N LEU A 223 8.05 -16.00 -1.85
CA LEU A 223 7.79 -16.59 -3.16
C LEU A 223 8.97 -16.43 -4.15
N GLY A 224 10.05 -15.77 -3.74
CA GLY A 224 11.24 -15.53 -4.58
C GLY A 224 11.07 -14.42 -5.62
N GLY A 225 10.06 -13.57 -5.47
CA GLY A 225 9.82 -12.40 -6.32
C GLY A 225 10.77 -11.24 -6.00
N LEU A 226 10.66 -10.16 -6.78
CA LEU A 226 11.30 -8.86 -6.53
C LEU A 226 10.30 -7.93 -5.86
N SER A 227 10.65 -7.41 -4.69
CA SER A 227 9.77 -6.53 -3.91
C SER A 227 10.28 -5.09 -3.90
N ILE A 228 9.46 -4.17 -4.38
CA ILE A 228 9.74 -2.73 -4.43
C ILE A 228 8.86 -2.04 -3.38
N GLY A 229 9.49 -1.47 -2.38
CA GLY A 229 8.82 -0.69 -1.35
C GLY A 229 8.45 0.70 -1.86
N VAL A 230 7.16 1.04 -1.83
CA VAL A 230 6.63 2.34 -2.22
C VAL A 230 6.44 3.18 -0.97
N CYS A 231 7.37 4.08 -0.71
CA CYS A 231 7.33 4.99 0.44
C CYS A 231 6.76 6.35 0.03
N SER A 232 5.52 6.33 -0.50
CA SER A 232 4.83 7.53 -0.95
C SER A 232 4.53 8.46 0.23
N ASP A 233 4.69 9.78 -0.02
CA ASP A 233 4.37 10.82 0.95
C ASP A 233 2.85 10.87 1.18
N GLU A 234 2.43 10.77 2.45
CA GLU A 234 1.00 10.79 2.83
C GLU A 234 0.41 12.22 2.87
N VAL A 235 1.24 13.26 2.68
CA VAL A 235 0.81 14.66 2.78
C VAL A 235 0.80 15.33 1.42
N VAL A 236 1.84 15.08 0.59
CA VAL A 236 2.02 15.76 -0.70
C VAL A 236 2.24 14.72 -1.80
N ASN A 237 1.19 14.44 -2.58
CA ASN A 237 1.31 13.54 -3.73
C ASN A 237 2.34 14.08 -4.73
N GLY A 238 3.35 13.25 -5.06
CA GLY A 238 4.42 13.63 -5.99
C GLY A 238 5.47 14.56 -5.39
N SER A 239 5.64 14.62 -4.06
CA SER A 239 6.75 15.34 -3.44
C SER A 239 8.12 14.82 -3.87
N GLY A 240 8.23 13.51 -4.15
CA GLY A 240 9.48 12.79 -4.39
C GLY A 240 10.28 12.52 -3.12
N VAL A 241 9.71 12.81 -1.99
CA VAL A 241 10.29 12.53 -0.68
C VAL A 241 9.87 11.14 -0.24
N VAL A 242 10.85 10.32 0.16
CA VAL A 242 10.61 9.00 0.73
C VAL A 242 10.03 9.16 2.14
N ASP A 243 8.85 8.60 2.40
CA ASP A 243 8.31 8.48 3.75
C ASP A 243 9.20 7.54 4.58
N GLN A 244 9.87 8.13 5.59
CA GLN A 244 10.83 7.39 6.41
C GLN A 244 10.14 6.34 7.29
N SER A 245 8.92 6.57 7.74
CA SER A 245 8.18 5.61 8.57
C SER A 245 7.83 4.36 7.78
N LYS A 246 7.38 4.51 6.52
CA LYS A 246 7.18 3.38 5.61
C LYS A 246 8.51 2.68 5.34
N ARG A 247 9.56 3.41 5.01
CA ARG A 247 10.89 2.85 4.74
C ARG A 247 11.41 2.00 5.89
N ASP A 248 11.32 2.49 7.13
CA ASP A 248 11.81 1.81 8.33
C ASP A 248 11.09 0.48 8.60
N ILE A 249 9.89 0.30 8.09
CA ILE A 249 9.11 -0.95 8.16
C ILE A 249 9.40 -1.88 6.96
N LEU A 250 9.55 -1.31 5.77
CA LEU A 250 9.73 -2.12 4.55
C LEU A 250 11.14 -2.70 4.44
N LEU A 251 12.17 -2.02 4.95
CA LEU A 251 13.53 -2.54 5.00
C LEU A 251 13.63 -3.86 5.78
N PRO A 252 13.20 -3.95 7.05
CA PRO A 252 13.26 -5.23 7.78
C PRO A 252 12.25 -6.26 7.25
N ALA A 253 11.19 -5.84 6.54
CA ALA A 253 10.29 -6.75 5.84
C ALA A 253 10.96 -7.43 4.65
N GLY A 254 12.05 -6.86 4.12
CA GLY A 254 12.88 -7.42 3.06
C GLY A 254 12.60 -6.84 1.69
N ALA A 255 12.25 -5.56 1.61
CA ALA A 255 12.21 -4.85 0.33
C ALA A 255 13.58 -4.95 -0.37
N ASP A 256 13.58 -5.09 -1.69
CA ASP A 256 14.79 -5.14 -2.52
C ASP A 256 15.17 -3.75 -3.04
N ALA A 257 14.19 -2.87 -3.19
CA ALA A 257 14.40 -1.46 -3.51
C ALA A 257 13.31 -0.58 -2.87
N ILE A 258 13.60 0.71 -2.72
CA ILE A 258 12.68 1.73 -2.20
C ILE A 258 12.54 2.85 -3.22
N ILE A 259 11.30 3.30 -3.41
CA ILE A 259 10.95 4.47 -4.23
C ILE A 259 9.96 5.35 -3.47
N ALA A 260 9.93 6.65 -3.80
CA ALA A 260 8.93 7.58 -3.27
C ALA A 260 7.64 7.59 -4.11
N ASP A 261 7.76 7.46 -5.42
CA ASP A 261 6.65 7.47 -6.39
C ASP A 261 7.12 6.93 -7.76
N TYR A 262 6.30 7.05 -8.79
CA TYR A 262 6.55 6.48 -10.12
C TYR A 262 6.88 7.53 -11.20
N ARG A 263 7.48 8.66 -10.82
CA ARG A 263 7.73 9.82 -11.70
C ARG A 263 8.54 9.56 -12.96
N ASP A 264 9.30 8.48 -13.02
CA ASP A 264 10.06 8.03 -14.18
C ASP A 264 9.79 6.54 -14.46
N PRO A 265 8.67 6.21 -15.13
CA PRO A 265 8.29 4.84 -15.43
C PRO A 265 9.31 4.08 -16.28
N GLU A 266 10.01 4.78 -17.17
CA GLU A 266 11.01 4.17 -18.05
C GLU A 266 12.24 3.73 -17.26
N LEU A 267 12.84 4.64 -16.49
CA LEU A 267 13.98 4.33 -15.63
C LEU A 267 13.65 3.21 -14.63
N LEU A 268 12.48 3.29 -14.00
CA LEU A 268 12.04 2.28 -13.05
C LEU A 268 11.93 0.90 -13.72
N THR A 269 11.28 0.84 -14.88
CA THR A 269 11.10 -0.41 -15.61
C THR A 269 12.43 -0.98 -16.09
N GLN A 270 13.32 -0.15 -16.65
CA GLN A 270 14.67 -0.56 -17.05
C GLN A 270 15.43 -1.14 -15.85
N THR A 271 15.38 -0.47 -14.71
CA THR A 271 16.06 -0.90 -13.48
C THR A 271 15.56 -2.26 -13.01
N VAL A 272 14.24 -2.44 -12.87
CA VAL A 272 13.68 -3.70 -12.33
C VAL A 272 13.80 -4.87 -13.30
N LEU A 273 13.86 -4.62 -14.60
CA LEU A 273 14.07 -5.64 -15.63
C LEU A 273 15.55 -5.88 -15.97
N GLY A 274 16.47 -4.98 -15.57
CA GLY A 274 17.91 -5.09 -15.89
C GLY A 274 18.20 -4.83 -17.37
N GLN A 275 17.58 -3.81 -17.96
CA GLN A 275 17.69 -3.43 -19.37
C GLN A 275 18.50 -2.14 -19.55
#